data_d9386cca4d4a8c221daffda1fdd57c85
#
_entry.id   d9386cca4d4a8c221daffda1fdd57c85
#
_cell.length_a   1.000
_cell.length_b   1.000
_cell.length_c   1.000
_cell.angle_alpha   90.00
_cell.angle_beta   90.00
_cell.angle_gamma   90.00
#
_symmetry.space_group_name_H-M   'P 1'
#
loop_
_entity.id
_entity.type
_entity.pdbx_description
1 polymer ?
#
loop_
_entity_poly.entity_id
_entity_poly.type
_entity_poly.pdbx_seq_one_letter_code
_entity_poly.pdbx_strand_id
1 'polypeptide(L)'
;MKNMSLKEIAAACGGTYHGDPALLSKEASSVAIDSRKVQKDTLFVAIKGARVDGHSFIPQVMDQGAICSLSEQDLGDVTYPYIQVASCTEALKDLAEHYRRSLDIKVVGISGSVGKTSTKEMIASVLSEKYCVLKTE
;
A
#
# COMPACT_ATOMS: atom_id res chain seq x y z
N MET A 1 2.65 -2.53 -8.51
CA MET A 1 2.58 -3.68 -7.58
C MET A 1 2.07 -4.88 -8.37
N LYS A 2 2.74 -6.00 -8.30
CA LYS A 2 2.37 -7.21 -9.07
C LYS A 2 1.82 -8.28 -8.13
N ASN A 3 0.90 -9.11 -8.64
CA ASN A 3 0.32 -10.25 -7.91
C ASN A 3 -0.37 -9.87 -6.59
N MET A 4 -1.04 -8.73 -6.56
CA MET A 4 -1.79 -8.27 -5.40
C MET A 4 -3.23 -7.96 -5.82
N SER A 5 -4.03 -9.03 -5.92
CA SER A 5 -5.46 -8.90 -6.15
C SER A 5 -6.18 -8.31 -4.93
N LEU A 6 -7.37 -7.76 -5.13
CA LEU A 6 -8.18 -7.26 -4.02
C LEU A 6 -8.48 -8.33 -2.98
N LYS A 7 -8.60 -9.60 -3.42
CA LYS A 7 -8.76 -10.74 -2.53
C LYS A 7 -7.54 -10.93 -1.62
N GLU A 8 -6.35 -10.89 -2.19
CA GLU A 8 -5.10 -11.01 -1.43
C GLU A 8 -4.87 -9.82 -0.50
N ILE A 9 -5.20 -8.62 -0.96
CA ILE A 9 -5.12 -7.42 -0.14
C ILE A 9 -6.04 -7.54 1.08
N ALA A 10 -7.29 -7.92 0.89
CA ALA A 10 -8.23 -8.11 1.99
C ALA A 10 -7.74 -9.17 2.99
N ALA A 11 -7.19 -10.28 2.50
CA ALA A 11 -6.63 -11.34 3.34
C ALA A 11 -5.38 -10.86 4.10
N ALA A 12 -4.46 -10.16 3.44
CA ALA A 12 -3.23 -9.64 4.03
C ALA A 12 -3.51 -8.61 5.14
N CYS A 13 -4.52 -7.76 4.94
CA CYS A 13 -4.91 -6.73 5.91
C CYS A 13 -5.85 -7.25 7.02
N GLY A 14 -6.34 -8.48 6.92
CA GLY A 14 -7.36 -8.99 7.82
C GLY A 14 -8.69 -8.22 7.73
N GLY A 15 -8.97 -7.64 6.56
CA GLY A 15 -10.15 -6.80 6.33
C GLY A 15 -11.31 -7.53 5.68
N THR A 16 -12.46 -6.88 5.70
CA THR A 16 -13.68 -7.36 5.05
C THR A 16 -13.92 -6.58 3.75
N TYR A 17 -13.97 -7.31 2.65
CA TYR A 17 -14.25 -6.72 1.33
C TYR A 17 -15.75 -6.45 1.18
N HIS A 18 -16.09 -5.24 0.73
CA HIS A 18 -17.43 -4.81 0.36
C HIS A 18 -17.41 -4.34 -1.09
N GLY A 19 -18.21 -4.96 -1.94
CA GLY A 19 -18.32 -4.60 -3.34
C GLY A 19 -18.66 -5.79 -4.22
N ASP A 20 -18.54 -5.60 -5.54
CA ASP A 20 -18.80 -6.65 -6.51
C ASP A 20 -17.75 -7.78 -6.39
N PRO A 21 -18.17 -9.03 -6.17
CA PRO A 21 -17.24 -10.17 -6.11
C PRO A 21 -16.40 -10.36 -7.37
N ALA A 22 -16.90 -9.91 -8.53
CA ALA A 22 -16.15 -9.99 -9.79
C ALA A 22 -14.85 -9.15 -9.77
N LEU A 23 -14.77 -8.14 -8.91
CA LEU A 23 -13.59 -7.28 -8.79
C LEU A 23 -12.50 -7.88 -7.90
N LEU A 24 -12.79 -8.92 -7.14
CA LEU A 24 -11.83 -9.54 -6.21
C LEU A 24 -10.55 -10.06 -6.89
N SER A 25 -10.63 -10.44 -8.15
CA SER A 25 -9.50 -10.93 -8.93
C SER A 25 -8.68 -9.80 -9.59
N LYS A 26 -9.16 -8.57 -9.56
CA LYS A 26 -8.41 -7.44 -10.12
C LYS A 26 -7.24 -7.07 -9.22
N GLU A 27 -6.14 -6.70 -9.85
CA GLU A 27 -4.90 -6.31 -9.18
C GLU A 27 -4.79 -4.79 -9.03
N ALA A 28 -4.31 -4.36 -7.87
CA ALA A 28 -3.93 -2.97 -7.66
C ALA A 28 -2.57 -2.70 -8.32
N SER A 29 -2.46 -1.59 -9.04
CA SER A 29 -1.21 -1.18 -9.69
C SER A 29 -0.25 -0.47 -8.74
N SER A 30 -0.80 0.21 -7.74
CA SER A 30 -0.06 1.00 -6.76
C SER A 30 -0.87 1.20 -5.49
N VAL A 31 -0.22 1.73 -4.46
CA VAL A 31 -0.85 2.12 -3.19
C VAL A 31 -0.58 3.60 -2.94
N ALA A 32 -1.58 4.35 -2.52
CA ALA A 32 -1.46 5.75 -2.17
C ALA A 32 -2.19 6.08 -0.88
N ILE A 33 -1.59 6.93 -0.06
CA ILE A 33 -2.19 7.54 1.13
C ILE A 33 -2.54 9.01 0.90
N ASP A 34 -2.03 9.59 -0.17
CA ASP A 34 -2.29 10.97 -0.60
C ASP A 34 -3.25 10.95 -1.80
N SER A 35 -4.41 11.58 -1.64
CA SER A 35 -5.43 11.64 -2.69
C SER A 35 -4.95 12.26 -4.01
N ARG A 36 -3.93 13.12 -3.94
CA ARG A 36 -3.33 13.77 -5.11
C ARG A 36 -2.48 12.83 -5.97
N LYS A 37 -2.04 11.71 -5.39
CA LYS A 37 -1.17 10.72 -6.03
C LYS A 37 -1.93 9.52 -6.59
N VAL A 38 -3.25 9.52 -6.43
CA VAL A 38 -4.09 8.42 -6.93
C VAL A 38 -4.13 8.44 -8.46
N GLN A 39 -3.88 7.28 -9.04
CA GLN A 39 -3.92 7.01 -10.48
C GLN A 39 -4.88 5.85 -10.75
N LYS A 40 -5.00 5.45 -12.01
CA LYS A 40 -5.82 4.31 -12.39
C LYS A 40 -5.34 3.04 -11.65
N ASP A 41 -6.29 2.28 -11.13
CA ASP A 41 -6.08 1.01 -10.42
C ASP A 41 -5.24 1.15 -9.14
N THR A 42 -5.17 2.34 -8.54
CA THR A 42 -4.53 2.58 -7.25
C THR A 42 -5.42 2.10 -6.10
N LEU A 43 -4.82 1.39 -5.13
CA LEU A 43 -5.43 1.16 -3.82
C LEU A 43 -5.22 2.42 -2.97
N PHE A 44 -6.29 3.08 -2.58
CA PHE A 44 -6.23 4.22 -1.67
C PHE A 44 -6.36 3.76 -0.22
N VAL A 45 -5.49 4.24 0.66
CA VAL A 45 -5.52 3.96 2.10
C VAL A 45 -5.96 5.23 2.83
N ALA A 46 -7.18 5.21 3.37
CA ALA A 46 -7.74 6.33 4.09
C ALA A 46 -7.17 6.41 5.52
N ILE A 47 -6.20 7.28 5.72
CA ILE A 47 -5.58 7.49 7.02
C ILE A 47 -6.14 8.76 7.67
N LYS A 48 -6.57 8.65 8.92
CA LYS A 48 -6.97 9.81 9.72
C LYS A 48 -5.73 10.52 10.23
N GLY A 49 -5.44 11.66 9.64
CA GLY A 49 -4.35 12.54 10.06
C GLY A 49 -4.76 13.52 11.15
N ALA A 50 -3.80 14.28 11.66
CA ALA A 50 -4.04 15.28 12.71
C ALA A 50 -4.90 16.47 12.23
N ARG A 51 -4.85 16.80 10.94
CA ARG A 51 -5.56 17.95 10.36
C ARG A 51 -6.68 17.54 9.41
N VAL A 52 -6.53 16.41 8.74
CA VAL A 52 -7.45 15.97 7.69
C VAL A 52 -7.68 14.47 7.83
N ASP A 53 -8.93 14.06 7.70
CA ASP A 53 -9.31 12.65 7.66
C ASP A 53 -9.34 12.17 6.20
N GLY A 54 -8.47 11.21 5.87
CA GLY A 54 -8.40 10.63 4.55
C GLY A 54 -9.69 9.97 4.06
N HIS A 55 -10.58 9.57 4.98
CA HIS A 55 -11.88 9.00 4.64
C HIS A 55 -12.77 9.96 3.85
N SER A 56 -12.62 11.27 4.07
CA SER A 56 -13.37 12.30 3.33
C SER A 56 -13.03 12.37 1.84
N PHE A 57 -11.88 11.85 1.44
CA PHE A 57 -11.42 11.82 0.05
C PHE A 57 -11.82 10.57 -0.72
N ILE A 58 -12.39 9.56 -0.06
CA ILE A 58 -12.71 8.29 -0.72
C ILE A 58 -13.58 8.48 -1.98
N PRO A 59 -14.71 9.22 -1.96
CA PRO A 59 -15.49 9.42 -3.18
C PRO A 59 -14.69 10.06 -4.31
N GLN A 60 -13.86 11.05 -3.99
CA GLN A 60 -13.04 11.77 -4.95
C GLN A 60 -12.00 10.85 -5.61
N VAL A 61 -11.27 10.04 -4.81
CA VAL A 61 -10.23 9.15 -5.36
C VAL A 61 -10.83 8.02 -6.18
N MET A 62 -12.03 7.57 -5.86
CA MET A 62 -12.73 6.58 -6.68
C MET A 62 -13.09 7.16 -8.05
N ASP A 63 -13.50 8.42 -8.13
CA ASP A 63 -13.72 9.12 -9.40
C ASP A 63 -12.41 9.36 -10.19
N GLN A 64 -11.28 9.46 -9.51
CA GLN A 64 -9.96 9.58 -10.13
C GLN A 64 -9.42 8.27 -10.70
N GLY A 65 -10.06 7.15 -10.43
CA GLY A 65 -9.67 5.85 -10.97
C GLY A 65 -9.09 4.88 -9.96
N ALA A 66 -9.17 5.15 -8.65
CA ALA A 66 -8.80 4.16 -7.64
C ALA A 66 -9.62 2.88 -7.83
N ILE A 67 -8.97 1.74 -7.66
CA ILE A 67 -9.64 0.44 -7.81
C ILE A 67 -10.41 0.05 -6.55
N CYS A 68 -9.91 0.45 -5.39
CA CYS A 68 -10.48 0.12 -4.08
C CYS A 68 -9.93 1.09 -3.03
N SER A 69 -10.61 1.19 -1.90
CA SER A 69 -10.13 1.94 -0.74
C SER A 69 -10.07 1.06 0.51
N LEU A 70 -9.06 1.25 1.35
CA LEU A 70 -9.08 0.77 2.74
C LEU A 70 -9.78 1.83 3.60
N SER A 71 -10.70 1.40 4.45
CA SER A 71 -11.49 2.28 5.33
C SER A 71 -11.61 1.66 6.73
N GLU A 72 -11.47 2.48 7.76
CA GLU A 72 -11.80 2.11 9.13
C GLU A 72 -13.30 2.23 9.41
N GLN A 73 -14.03 2.89 8.52
CA GLN A 73 -15.44 3.14 8.64
C GLN A 73 -16.24 2.20 7.74
N ASP A 74 -17.45 1.83 8.19
CA ASP A 74 -18.44 1.24 7.31
C ASP A 74 -19.01 2.34 6.42
N LEU A 75 -18.81 2.20 5.12
CA LEU A 75 -19.26 3.19 4.13
C LEU A 75 -20.69 2.95 3.65
N GLY A 76 -21.34 1.89 4.15
CA GLY A 76 -22.72 1.56 3.79
C GLY A 76 -22.88 1.16 2.32
N ASP A 77 -24.02 1.49 1.75
CA ASP A 77 -24.36 1.17 0.35
C ASP A 77 -23.71 2.16 -0.61
N VAL A 78 -22.42 1.98 -0.87
CA VAL A 78 -21.68 2.74 -1.87
C VAL A 78 -21.52 1.93 -3.16
N THR A 79 -21.35 2.62 -4.29
CA THR A 79 -21.26 2.00 -5.63
C THR A 79 -19.84 1.49 -5.95
N TYR A 80 -18.86 1.83 -5.14
CA TYR A 80 -17.46 1.45 -5.32
C TYR A 80 -17.01 0.43 -4.28
N PRO A 81 -16.01 -0.41 -4.60
CA PRO A 81 -15.49 -1.39 -3.65
C PRO A 81 -14.63 -0.73 -2.56
N TYR A 82 -14.72 -1.26 -1.35
CA TYR A 82 -13.83 -0.90 -0.25
C TYR A 82 -13.54 -2.11 0.63
N ILE A 83 -12.45 -2.05 1.37
CA ILE A 83 -12.07 -3.06 2.35
C ILE A 83 -12.09 -2.40 3.72
N GLN A 84 -12.97 -2.88 4.59
CA GLN A 84 -13.07 -2.39 5.96
C GLN A 84 -12.04 -3.07 6.84
N VAL A 85 -11.25 -2.27 7.57
CA VAL A 85 -10.19 -2.72 8.47
C VAL A 85 -10.33 -2.03 9.83
N ALA A 86 -9.75 -2.63 10.87
CA ALA A 86 -9.75 -2.03 12.21
C ALA A 86 -8.83 -0.79 12.29
N SER A 87 -7.70 -0.81 11.58
CA SER A 87 -6.75 0.30 11.48
C SER A 87 -6.11 0.32 10.10
N CYS A 88 -6.28 1.41 9.37
CA CYS A 88 -5.66 1.59 8.06
C CYS A 88 -4.13 1.64 8.14
N THR A 89 -3.58 2.19 9.22
CA THR A 89 -2.13 2.25 9.43
C THR A 89 -1.54 0.85 9.62
N GLU A 90 -2.15 0.03 10.47
CA GLU A 90 -1.72 -1.36 10.67
C GLU A 90 -1.96 -2.21 9.40
N ALA A 91 -3.09 -2.03 8.74
CA ALA A 91 -3.38 -2.70 7.48
C ALA A 91 -2.33 -2.39 6.40
N LEU A 92 -1.86 -1.14 6.33
CA LEU A 92 -0.80 -0.74 5.40
C LEU A 92 0.53 -1.43 5.72
N LYS A 93 0.88 -1.57 6.99
CA LYS A 93 2.06 -2.31 7.42
C LYS A 93 1.97 -3.80 7.07
N ASP A 94 0.84 -4.42 7.37
CA ASP A 94 0.59 -5.83 7.07
C ASP A 94 0.65 -6.09 5.55
N LEU A 95 0.08 -5.19 4.76
CA LEU A 95 0.13 -5.26 3.30
C LEU A 95 1.57 -5.14 2.79
N ALA A 96 2.33 -4.20 3.32
CA ALA A 96 3.73 -3.99 2.95
C ALA A 96 4.58 -5.21 3.30
N GLU A 97 4.38 -5.80 4.47
CA GLU A 97 5.08 -7.03 4.89
C GLU A 97 4.71 -8.21 3.99
N HIS A 98 3.43 -8.41 3.72
CA HIS A 98 2.95 -9.47 2.83
C HIS A 98 3.55 -9.34 1.43
N TYR A 99 3.53 -8.12 0.87
CA TYR A 99 4.10 -7.85 -0.44
C TYR A 99 5.61 -8.10 -0.47
N ARG A 100 6.35 -7.62 0.54
CA ARG A 100 7.79 -7.86 0.65
C ARG A 100 8.12 -9.36 0.70
N ARG A 101 7.35 -10.13 1.46
CA ARG A 101 7.53 -11.60 1.55
C ARG A 101 7.23 -12.33 0.24
N SER A 102 6.36 -11.76 -0.60
CA SER A 102 6.05 -12.33 -1.92
C SER A 102 7.15 -12.11 -2.96
N LEU A 103 8.09 -11.20 -2.68
CA LEU A 103 9.21 -10.90 -3.56
C LEU A 103 10.41 -11.78 -3.22
N ASP A 104 11.00 -12.41 -4.24
CA ASP A 104 12.26 -13.15 -4.12
C ASP A 104 13.44 -12.18 -4.19
N ILE A 105 13.61 -11.39 -3.13
CA ILE A 105 14.65 -10.37 -3.00
C ILE A 105 15.38 -10.47 -1.67
N LYS A 106 16.63 -10.02 -1.66
CA LYS A 106 17.40 -9.83 -0.44
C LYS A 106 17.26 -8.39 0.04
N VAL A 107 17.02 -8.23 1.33
CA VAL A 107 16.88 -6.92 1.97
C VAL A 107 17.98 -6.74 2.98
N VAL A 108 18.70 -5.62 2.89
CA VAL A 108 19.73 -5.22 3.86
C VAL A 108 19.22 -4.02 4.64
N GLY A 109 19.06 -4.20 5.95
CA GLY A 109 18.70 -3.12 6.87
C GLY A 109 19.94 -2.55 7.55
N ILE A 110 20.00 -1.22 7.69
CA ILE A 110 21.08 -0.51 8.33
C ILE A 110 20.50 0.32 9.47
N SER A 111 21.00 0.09 10.68
CA SER A 111 20.60 0.85 11.85
C SER A 111 21.81 1.46 12.56
N GLY A 112 21.58 2.47 13.37
CA GLY A 112 22.62 3.18 14.11
C GLY A 112 22.27 4.66 14.24
N SER A 113 22.97 5.36 15.14
CA SER A 113 22.75 6.79 15.37
C SER A 113 23.56 7.70 14.45
N VAL A 114 24.66 7.18 13.87
CA VAL A 114 25.59 7.94 13.01
C VAL A 114 26.06 7.07 11.84
N GLY A 115 26.26 7.67 10.67
CA GLY A 115 26.87 7.03 9.52
C GLY A 115 25.98 6.09 8.71
N LYS A 116 24.66 6.04 8.98
CA LYS A 116 23.73 5.17 8.25
C LYS A 116 23.71 5.46 6.75
N THR A 117 23.66 6.72 6.35
CA THR A 117 23.63 7.11 4.94
C THR A 117 24.91 6.74 4.23
N SER A 118 26.09 7.01 4.83
CA SER A 118 27.39 6.64 4.26
C SER A 118 27.54 5.13 4.10
N THR A 119 27.12 4.36 5.11
CA THR A 119 27.15 2.88 5.07
C THR A 119 26.21 2.36 3.99
N LYS A 120 25.02 2.90 3.86
CA LYS A 120 24.05 2.55 2.83
C LYS A 120 24.62 2.77 1.43
N GLU A 121 25.24 3.92 1.16
CA GLU A 121 25.82 4.25 -0.14
C GLU A 121 26.99 3.31 -0.48
N MET A 122 27.83 3.01 0.49
CA MET A 122 28.95 2.09 0.30
C MET A 122 28.48 0.66 -0.04
N ILE A 123 27.51 0.13 0.70
CA ILE A 123 26.94 -1.20 0.46
C ILE A 123 26.25 -1.25 -0.91
N ALA A 124 25.47 -0.23 -1.26
CA ALA A 124 24.81 -0.14 -2.55
C ALA A 124 25.81 -0.10 -3.71
N SER A 125 26.91 0.63 -3.56
CA SER A 125 27.98 0.70 -4.55
C SER A 125 28.63 -0.66 -4.80
N VAL A 126 28.97 -1.37 -3.75
CA VAL A 126 29.58 -2.71 -3.86
C VAL A 126 28.63 -3.73 -4.46
N LEU A 127 27.37 -3.76 -3.99
CA LEU A 127 26.37 -4.71 -4.49
C LEU A 127 25.96 -4.45 -5.93
N SER A 128 26.00 -3.21 -6.39
CA SER A 128 25.64 -2.83 -7.77
C SER A 128 26.57 -3.41 -8.83
N GLU A 129 27.78 -3.86 -8.44
CA GLU A 129 28.70 -4.55 -9.35
C GLU A 129 28.14 -5.89 -9.85
N LYS A 130 27.26 -6.53 -9.10
CA LYS A 130 26.69 -7.84 -9.43
C LYS A 130 25.17 -7.88 -9.47
N TYR A 131 24.49 -7.03 -8.72
CA TYR A 131 23.05 -7.07 -8.51
C TYR A 131 22.37 -5.77 -8.96
N CYS A 132 21.10 -5.87 -9.32
CA CYS A 132 20.24 -4.70 -9.46
C CYS A 132 19.83 -4.24 -8.04
N VAL A 133 20.25 -3.07 -7.63
CA VAL A 133 20.08 -2.56 -6.27
C VAL A 133 19.10 -1.40 -6.24
N LEU A 134 18.08 -1.52 -5.38
CA LEU A 134 17.20 -0.41 -4.99
C LEU A 134 17.59 0.02 -3.57
N LYS A 135 17.78 1.29 -3.36
CA LYS A 135 18.12 1.87 -2.05
C LYS A 135 17.16 2.99 -1.70
N THR A 136 17.02 3.28 -0.42
CA THR A 136 16.32 4.48 0.07
C THR A 136 17.12 5.74 -0.25
N GLU A 137 16.43 6.84 -0.43
CA GLU A 137 17.02 8.17 -0.60
C GLU A 137 17.64 8.72 0.68
#